data_f868c34509c083cff096d55516134cfe
#
_entry.id   f868c34509c083cff096d55516134cfe
#
_cell.length_a   1.000
_cell.length_b   1.000
_cell.length_c   1.000
_cell.angle_alpha   90.00
_cell.angle_beta   90.00
_cell.angle_gamma   90.00
#
_symmetry.space_group_name_H-M   'P 1'
#
loop_
_entity.id
_entity.type
_entity.pdbx_description
1 polymer ?
#
loop_
_entity_poly.entity_id
_entity_poly.type
_entity_poly.pdbx_seq_one_letter_code
_entity_poly.pdbx_strand_id
1 'polypeptide(L)'
;GVHERADVELLAPYVDAVLVGSALSGADDPAAAAQELSAGQPTTGAAGLDAHAQSIDWHPYSSKRLGAGTLDPEAPTRISPYFGEFGGQYVPELLIPALDQLEQAFLEAVDDPSFIAEINDLLHNYLGRPTPVTQLRNLPLGGGARILLKREDLVHGGAHKGNQVLGQALLAKRMGKTRIIAETGAGQHGTATAMVCALLGLECTIYMGATDVVRQAPNVERMELMGAKVVPVTAGSGTLKDAVNEALRDWTATFATSHYLLGTAAGPHPFPTMVREFHRIISTEARAQTLARLGRLPDAVVACVGGGSNAIGMFADFIDDEAVALYGVEPAGEGLNTNHHGAPINEGKVGVL
;
A
#
# COMPACT_ATOMS: atom_id res chain seq x y z
N GLY A 1 9.80 -6.12 8.68
CA GLY A 1 8.85 -5.76 9.73
C GLY A 1 9.44 -5.97 11.11
N VAL A 2 8.74 -5.57 12.14
CA VAL A 2 9.06 -5.97 13.52
C VAL A 2 8.67 -7.44 13.64
N HIS A 3 9.63 -8.34 13.57
CA HIS A 3 9.39 -9.79 13.53
C HIS A 3 9.76 -10.48 14.84
N GLU A 4 10.62 -9.87 15.63
CA GLU A 4 11.09 -10.45 16.87
C GLU A 4 11.27 -9.40 17.98
N ARG A 5 11.41 -9.89 19.21
CA ARG A 5 11.56 -9.06 20.41
C ARG A 5 12.74 -8.10 20.33
N ALA A 6 13.83 -8.51 19.68
CA ALA A 6 15.02 -7.68 19.50
C ALA A 6 14.74 -6.40 18.72
N ASP A 7 13.86 -6.43 17.71
CA ASP A 7 13.48 -5.27 16.93
C ASP A 7 12.75 -4.22 17.79
N VAL A 8 11.94 -4.68 18.73
CA VAL A 8 11.20 -3.81 19.66
C VAL A 8 12.10 -3.27 20.74
N GLU A 9 13.00 -4.09 21.28
CA GLU A 9 13.98 -3.70 22.31
C GLU A 9 14.96 -2.63 21.78
N LEU A 10 15.24 -2.65 20.47
CA LEU A 10 16.07 -1.63 19.82
C LEU A 10 15.40 -0.24 19.82
N LEU A 11 14.08 -0.18 19.77
CA LEU A 11 13.29 1.05 19.73
C LEU A 11 12.91 1.54 21.13
N ALA A 12 12.79 0.63 22.10
CA ALA A 12 12.32 0.92 23.45
C ALA A 12 13.06 2.04 24.21
N PRO A 13 14.38 2.25 24.04
CA PRO A 13 15.08 3.36 24.69
C PRO A 13 14.76 4.75 24.16
N TYR A 14 14.15 4.84 22.99
CA TYR A 14 14.00 6.10 22.26
C TYR A 14 12.56 6.58 22.12
N VAL A 15 11.55 5.73 22.41
CA VAL A 15 10.16 6.02 22.11
C VAL A 15 9.20 5.56 23.20
N ASP A 16 8.20 6.39 23.54
CA ASP A 16 7.11 6.05 24.46
C ASP A 16 5.94 5.33 23.76
N ALA A 17 5.78 5.50 22.46
CA ALA A 17 4.74 4.86 21.66
C ALA A 17 5.19 4.62 20.22
N VAL A 18 4.94 3.42 19.71
CA VAL A 18 5.24 3.00 18.34
C VAL A 18 3.93 2.63 17.65
N LEU A 19 3.71 3.18 16.45
CA LEU A 19 2.61 2.81 15.59
C LEU A 19 3.12 1.85 14.51
N VAL A 20 2.59 0.62 14.47
CA VAL A 20 3.02 -0.43 13.55
C VAL A 20 1.91 -0.69 12.53
N GLY A 21 2.24 -0.60 11.25
CA GLY A 21 1.38 -1.07 10.16
C GLY A 21 1.35 -2.61 10.10
N SER A 22 0.77 -3.20 9.09
CA SER A 22 0.41 -4.63 8.91
C SER A 22 1.53 -5.69 9.13
N ALA A 23 2.35 -5.56 10.15
CA ALA A 23 3.54 -6.37 10.40
C ALA A 23 3.26 -7.84 10.75
N LEU A 24 2.05 -8.17 11.20
CA LEU A 24 1.70 -9.54 11.64
C LEU A 24 1.07 -10.40 10.54
N SER A 25 0.70 -9.84 9.41
CA SER A 25 -0.05 -10.56 8.37
C SER A 25 0.81 -11.45 7.46
N GLY A 26 2.12 -11.45 7.61
CA GLY A 26 3.06 -12.24 6.81
C GLY A 26 3.81 -13.33 7.57
N ALA A 27 3.54 -13.54 8.85
CA ALA A 27 4.17 -14.60 9.62
C ALA A 27 3.48 -15.95 9.36
N ASP A 28 4.25 -17.02 9.22
CA ASP A 28 3.73 -18.38 9.04
C ASP A 28 2.89 -18.85 10.24
N ASP A 29 3.12 -18.29 11.43
CA ASP A 29 2.29 -18.42 12.61
C ASP A 29 2.12 -17.06 13.31
N PRO A 30 1.03 -16.32 13.03
CA PRO A 30 0.76 -15.03 13.66
C PRO A 30 0.56 -15.11 15.18
N ALA A 31 0.16 -16.26 15.71
CA ALA A 31 -0.06 -16.47 17.13
C ALA A 31 1.29 -16.68 17.87
N ALA A 32 2.20 -17.45 17.26
CA ALA A 32 3.55 -17.62 17.79
C ALA A 32 4.34 -16.31 17.73
N ALA A 33 4.27 -15.58 16.63
CA ALA A 33 4.89 -14.25 16.49
C ALA A 33 4.32 -13.24 17.50
N ALA A 34 3.01 -13.27 17.77
CA ALA A 34 2.39 -12.45 18.81
C ALA A 34 2.77 -12.88 20.23
N GLN A 35 2.97 -14.18 20.47
CA GLN A 35 3.45 -14.70 21.77
C GLN A 35 4.92 -14.38 22.03
N GLU A 36 5.76 -14.46 21.03
CA GLU A 36 7.18 -14.10 21.12
C GLU A 36 7.36 -12.61 21.42
N LEU A 37 6.47 -11.78 20.85
CA LEU A 37 6.37 -10.35 21.14
C LEU A 37 5.71 -10.05 22.50
N SER A 38 5.00 -10.99 23.16
CA SER A 38 4.05 -10.72 24.27
C SER A 38 4.43 -11.24 25.67
N ALA A 39 5.62 -11.77 25.93
CA ALA A 39 5.99 -12.31 27.23
C ALA A 39 6.29 -11.22 28.30
N GLY A 40 5.30 -10.75 29.07
CA GLY A 40 5.48 -9.82 30.22
C GLY A 40 4.21 -9.22 30.80
N GLN A 41 4.28 -8.71 32.03
CA GLN A 41 3.20 -8.43 32.96
C GLN A 41 2.26 -7.27 32.59
N PRO A 42 0.97 -7.27 33.01
CA PRO A 42 -0.02 -6.26 32.63
C PRO A 42 0.14 -4.97 33.43
N THR A 43 0.14 -3.83 32.75
CA THR A 43 -0.07 -2.52 33.37
C THR A 43 -1.56 -2.17 33.36
N THR A 44 -2.10 -1.90 34.54
CA THR A 44 -3.47 -1.46 34.79
C THR A 44 -3.66 -0.03 34.30
N GLY A 45 -4.64 0.16 33.40
CA GLY A 45 -5.04 1.46 32.93
C GLY A 45 -6.14 1.36 31.86
N ALA A 46 -7.34 0.93 32.28
CA ALA A 46 -8.53 1.03 31.42
C ALA A 46 -9.05 2.47 31.46
N ALA A 47 -8.71 3.27 30.48
CA ALA A 47 -9.39 4.53 30.22
C ALA A 47 -10.01 4.47 28.82
N GLY A 48 -11.37 4.52 28.77
CA GLY A 48 -12.19 5.01 27.68
C GLY A 48 -12.11 4.26 26.35
N LEU A 49 -12.92 3.22 26.19
CA LEU A 49 -13.18 2.54 24.91
C LEU A 49 -14.32 3.20 24.08
N ASP A 50 -14.69 4.43 24.40
CA ASP A 50 -15.81 5.14 23.75
C ASP A 50 -15.33 6.41 23.02
N ALA A 51 -14.41 6.27 22.08
CA ALA A 51 -14.38 7.19 20.98
C ALA A 51 -15.16 6.51 19.83
N HIS A 52 -16.43 6.88 19.65
CA HIS A 52 -17.18 6.59 18.44
C HIS A 52 -16.24 6.84 17.26
N ALA A 53 -16.04 5.82 16.43
CA ALA A 53 -15.30 5.96 15.19
C ALA A 53 -16.05 6.97 14.32
N GLN A 54 -15.68 8.25 14.43
CA GLN A 54 -16.11 9.24 13.44
C GLN A 54 -15.57 8.75 12.11
N SER A 55 -16.41 8.75 11.09
CA SER A 55 -15.96 8.46 9.73
C SER A 55 -14.83 9.43 9.41
N ILE A 56 -13.68 8.88 9.03
CA ILE A 56 -12.55 9.67 8.58
C ILE A 56 -12.51 9.49 7.07
N ASP A 57 -12.89 10.55 6.36
CA ASP A 57 -12.94 10.52 4.91
C ASP A 57 -11.54 10.64 4.30
N TRP A 58 -11.37 9.98 3.18
CA TRP A 58 -10.23 10.21 2.31
C TRP A 58 -10.39 11.59 1.65
N HIS A 59 -9.41 12.45 1.91
CA HIS A 59 -9.29 13.76 1.30
C HIS A 59 -7.97 13.81 0.53
N PRO A 60 -7.98 13.65 -0.79
CA PRO A 60 -6.76 13.70 -1.58
C PRO A 60 -6.11 15.07 -1.48
N TYR A 61 -4.82 15.14 -1.72
CA TYR A 61 -4.20 16.41 -2.02
C TYR A 61 -4.77 16.91 -3.35
N SER A 62 -5.27 18.14 -3.36
CA SER A 62 -5.71 18.77 -4.62
C SER A 62 -4.57 18.77 -5.65
N SER A 63 -4.91 18.84 -6.92
CA SER A 63 -3.93 18.92 -8.02
C SER A 63 -2.86 19.99 -7.74
N LYS A 64 -3.27 21.15 -7.22
CA LYS A 64 -2.36 22.24 -6.82
C LYS A 64 -1.41 21.82 -5.69
N ARG A 65 -1.87 21.11 -4.66
CA ARG A 65 -1.02 20.64 -3.56
C ARG A 65 -0.07 19.52 -3.99
N LEU A 66 -0.45 18.75 -4.99
CA LEU A 66 0.43 17.77 -5.64
C LEU A 66 1.54 18.45 -6.45
N GLY A 67 1.53 19.77 -6.55
CA GLY A 67 2.48 20.52 -7.35
C GLY A 67 2.17 20.51 -8.84
N ALA A 68 0.91 20.21 -9.21
CA ALA A 68 0.49 20.27 -10.60
C ALA A 68 0.58 21.70 -11.13
N GLY A 69 1.17 21.85 -12.31
CA GLY A 69 1.35 23.11 -12.98
C GLY A 69 1.72 22.92 -14.44
N THR A 70 1.78 24.02 -15.16
CA THR A 70 2.24 24.05 -16.55
C THR A 70 3.08 25.31 -16.77
N LEU A 71 4.12 25.17 -17.58
CA LEU A 71 4.91 26.32 -18.05
C LEU A 71 4.24 27.01 -19.25
N ASP A 72 3.35 26.33 -19.94
CA ASP A 72 2.58 26.82 -21.07
C ASP A 72 1.09 26.73 -20.73
N PRO A 73 0.32 27.82 -20.77
CA PRO A 73 -1.10 27.82 -20.48
C PRO A 73 -1.96 26.90 -21.40
N GLU A 74 -1.43 26.57 -22.57
CA GLU A 74 -2.09 25.66 -23.53
C GLU A 74 -1.69 24.18 -23.34
N ALA A 75 -0.65 23.92 -22.52
CA ALA A 75 -0.23 22.55 -22.22
C ALA A 75 -1.06 21.95 -21.08
N PRO A 76 -1.23 20.62 -21.04
CA PRO A 76 -1.89 19.95 -19.94
C PRO A 76 -1.13 20.18 -18.61
N THR A 77 -1.88 20.33 -17.53
CA THR A 77 -1.33 20.38 -16.17
C THR A 77 -0.65 19.06 -15.83
N ARG A 78 0.56 19.15 -15.28
CA ARG A 78 1.41 18.01 -14.94
C ARG A 78 1.95 18.12 -13.52
N ILE A 79 2.24 16.99 -12.90
CA ILE A 79 3.02 16.92 -11.67
C ILE A 79 4.43 16.42 -11.95
N SER A 80 5.39 16.77 -11.09
CA SER A 80 6.76 16.30 -11.26
C SER A 80 6.82 14.78 -11.22
N PRO A 81 7.46 14.13 -12.20
CA PRO A 81 7.68 12.69 -12.16
C PRO A 81 8.78 12.28 -11.17
N TYR A 82 9.42 13.22 -10.49
CA TYR A 82 10.58 12.98 -9.63
C TYR A 82 10.29 13.27 -8.16
N PHE A 83 10.92 12.49 -7.30
CA PHE A 83 11.00 12.63 -5.85
C PHE A 83 12.48 12.81 -5.50
N GLY A 84 12.99 14.06 -5.53
CA GLY A 84 14.42 14.34 -5.48
C GLY A 84 15.15 13.73 -6.69
N GLU A 85 16.11 12.86 -6.46
CA GLU A 85 16.86 12.14 -7.49
C GLU A 85 16.18 10.88 -8.01
N PHE A 86 15.07 10.45 -7.39
CA PHE A 86 14.34 9.23 -7.73
C PHE A 86 13.10 9.54 -8.57
N GLY A 87 12.61 8.53 -9.28
CA GLY A 87 11.39 8.64 -10.07
C GLY A 87 11.65 8.66 -11.57
N GLY A 88 10.75 9.27 -12.32
CA GLY A 88 10.81 9.36 -13.78
C GLY A 88 9.73 8.52 -14.47
N GLN A 89 9.81 8.46 -15.81
CA GLN A 89 8.83 7.79 -16.67
C GLN A 89 9.57 6.94 -17.71
N TYR A 90 10.34 5.96 -17.23
CA TYR A 90 11.18 5.09 -18.06
C TYR A 90 10.37 3.91 -18.60
N VAL A 91 9.69 4.14 -19.72
CA VAL A 91 8.84 3.16 -20.42
C VAL A 91 9.07 3.24 -21.93
N PRO A 92 8.66 2.22 -22.70
CA PRO A 92 8.58 2.34 -24.15
C PRO A 92 7.72 3.54 -24.54
N GLU A 93 8.14 4.31 -25.55
CA GLU A 93 7.45 5.52 -26.02
C GLU A 93 5.96 5.30 -26.30
N LEU A 94 5.59 4.10 -26.74
CA LEU A 94 4.20 3.71 -27.02
C LEU A 94 3.28 3.81 -25.80
N LEU A 95 3.81 3.70 -24.59
CA LEU A 95 3.05 3.79 -23.34
C LEU A 95 2.93 5.22 -22.79
N ILE A 96 3.72 6.17 -23.27
CA ILE A 96 3.69 7.56 -22.79
C ILE A 96 2.29 8.17 -22.91
N PRO A 97 1.57 8.06 -24.03
CA PRO A 97 0.21 8.59 -24.14
C PRO A 97 -0.77 7.97 -23.14
N ALA A 98 -0.58 6.69 -22.78
CA ALA A 98 -1.44 6.01 -21.80
C ALA A 98 -1.18 6.53 -20.38
N LEU A 99 0.09 6.79 -20.03
CA LEU A 99 0.49 7.37 -18.74
C LEU A 99 0.06 8.83 -18.63
N ASP A 100 0.16 9.59 -19.72
CA ASP A 100 -0.32 10.98 -19.81
C ASP A 100 -1.83 11.05 -19.58
N GLN A 101 -2.59 10.17 -20.23
CA GLN A 101 -4.04 10.07 -20.02
C GLN A 101 -4.37 9.71 -18.55
N LEU A 102 -3.59 8.81 -17.97
CA LEU A 102 -3.78 8.39 -16.59
C LEU A 102 -3.50 9.53 -15.59
N GLU A 103 -2.41 10.29 -15.80
CA GLU A 103 -2.08 11.44 -14.98
C GLU A 103 -3.19 12.50 -15.04
N GLN A 104 -3.64 12.85 -16.24
CA GLN A 104 -4.71 13.82 -16.44
C GLN A 104 -6.00 13.39 -15.73
N ALA A 105 -6.42 12.14 -15.93
CA ALA A 105 -7.61 11.60 -15.27
C ALA A 105 -7.47 11.58 -13.73
N PHE A 106 -6.28 11.30 -13.21
CA PHE A 106 -6.02 11.34 -11.78
C PHE A 106 -6.12 12.76 -11.22
N LEU A 107 -5.53 13.75 -11.91
CA LEU A 107 -5.59 15.15 -11.48
C LEU A 107 -7.02 15.71 -11.50
N GLU A 108 -7.82 15.31 -12.47
CA GLU A 108 -9.24 15.66 -12.53
C GLU A 108 -10.01 14.99 -11.37
N ALA A 109 -9.73 13.71 -11.10
CA ALA A 109 -10.43 12.96 -10.06
C ALA A 109 -10.15 13.46 -8.65
N VAL A 110 -8.93 13.88 -8.32
CA VAL A 110 -8.61 14.40 -6.98
C VAL A 110 -9.25 15.75 -6.68
N ASP A 111 -9.69 16.48 -7.70
CA ASP A 111 -10.43 17.74 -7.57
C ASP A 111 -11.94 17.57 -7.83
N ASP A 112 -12.43 16.37 -8.19
CA ASP A 112 -13.84 16.08 -8.45
C ASP A 112 -14.59 15.62 -7.19
N PRO A 113 -15.52 16.43 -6.64
CA PRO A 113 -16.30 16.05 -5.47
C PRO A 113 -17.10 14.75 -5.66
N SER A 114 -17.52 14.43 -6.87
CA SER A 114 -18.28 13.21 -7.16
C SER A 114 -17.41 11.95 -7.06
N PHE A 115 -16.14 12.03 -7.51
CA PHE A 115 -15.19 10.95 -7.33
C PHE A 115 -14.84 10.76 -5.86
N ILE A 116 -14.59 11.85 -5.13
CA ILE A 116 -14.27 11.83 -3.71
C ILE A 116 -15.43 11.23 -2.89
N ALA A 117 -16.67 11.58 -3.20
CA ALA A 117 -17.84 11.02 -2.53
C ALA A 117 -17.98 9.51 -2.80
N GLU A 118 -17.83 9.08 -4.05
CA GLU A 118 -17.96 7.66 -4.43
C GLU A 118 -16.85 6.80 -3.81
N ILE A 119 -15.60 7.25 -3.83
CA ILE A 119 -14.50 6.50 -3.21
C ILE A 119 -14.66 6.41 -1.69
N ASN A 120 -15.13 7.48 -1.02
CA ASN A 120 -15.37 7.46 0.42
C ASN A 120 -16.53 6.53 0.78
N ASP A 121 -17.62 6.52 0.03
CA ASP A 121 -18.69 5.55 0.23
C ASP A 121 -18.16 4.10 0.18
N LEU A 122 -17.34 3.78 -0.81
CA LEU A 122 -16.76 2.45 -0.97
C LEU A 122 -15.69 2.13 0.08
N LEU A 123 -14.90 3.12 0.52
CA LEU A 123 -13.94 2.95 1.63
C LEU A 123 -14.68 2.58 2.93
N HIS A 124 -15.79 3.23 3.22
CA HIS A 124 -16.58 2.97 4.42
C HIS A 124 -17.43 1.71 4.30
N ASN A 125 -18.26 1.61 3.28
CA ASN A 125 -19.31 0.59 3.19
C ASN A 125 -18.85 -0.72 2.55
N TYR A 126 -17.72 -0.73 1.84
CA TYR A 126 -17.17 -1.94 1.23
C TYR A 126 -15.85 -2.38 1.85
N LEU A 127 -14.89 -1.47 2.05
CA LEU A 127 -13.60 -1.82 2.66
C LEU A 127 -13.65 -1.84 4.20
N GLY A 128 -14.68 -1.26 4.83
CA GLY A 128 -14.87 -1.28 6.28
C GLY A 128 -13.96 -0.31 7.04
N ARG A 129 -13.63 0.83 6.43
CA ARG A 129 -12.83 1.88 7.09
C ARG A 129 -13.68 2.78 7.99
N PRO A 130 -13.10 3.43 9.02
CA PRO A 130 -11.68 3.39 9.41
C PRO A 130 -11.28 2.06 10.09
N THR A 131 -10.05 1.59 9.80
CA THR A 131 -9.52 0.45 10.56
C THR A 131 -9.12 0.88 11.97
N PRO A 132 -9.27 0.00 12.99
CA PRO A 132 -8.94 0.36 14.36
C PRO A 132 -7.43 0.49 14.58
N VAL A 133 -7.07 1.27 15.61
CA VAL A 133 -5.75 1.25 16.23
C VAL A 133 -5.81 0.41 17.50
N THR A 134 -5.10 -0.70 17.55
CA THR A 134 -5.09 -1.64 18.68
C THR A 134 -3.80 -1.49 19.47
N GLN A 135 -3.91 -1.26 20.78
CA GLN A 135 -2.73 -1.26 21.65
C GLN A 135 -2.34 -2.69 22.04
N LEU A 136 -1.08 -3.03 21.89
CA LEU A 136 -0.52 -4.25 22.46
C LEU A 136 -0.43 -4.11 23.98
N ARG A 137 -1.05 -5.05 24.70
CA ARG A 137 -1.14 -4.98 26.17
C ARG A 137 -0.15 -5.90 26.88
N ASN A 138 0.25 -6.98 26.22
CA ASN A 138 1.03 -8.06 26.83
C ASN A 138 2.47 -8.12 26.29
N LEU A 139 2.96 -7.04 25.70
CA LEU A 139 4.33 -6.94 25.22
C LEU A 139 5.20 -6.37 26.33
N PRO A 140 6.16 -7.13 26.86
CA PRO A 140 7.06 -6.65 27.91
C PRO A 140 8.15 -5.80 27.26
N LEU A 141 7.85 -4.54 27.05
CA LEU A 141 8.87 -3.57 26.67
C LEU A 141 9.53 -3.02 27.94
N GLY A 142 10.80 -3.30 28.12
CA GLY A 142 11.63 -2.57 29.07
C GLY A 142 11.54 -1.07 28.71
N GLY A 143 11.17 -0.22 29.69
CA GLY A 143 11.11 1.22 29.45
C GLY A 143 9.70 1.81 29.26
N GLY A 144 8.63 1.01 29.24
CA GLY A 144 7.24 1.49 29.27
C GLY A 144 6.69 2.01 27.92
N ALA A 145 7.35 1.72 26.79
CA ALA A 145 6.87 2.08 25.47
C ALA A 145 5.50 1.45 25.17
N ARG A 146 4.60 2.22 24.55
CA ARG A 146 3.28 1.76 24.09
C ARG A 146 3.34 1.46 22.60
N ILE A 147 3.00 0.22 22.20
CA ILE A 147 2.88 -0.15 20.80
C ILE A 147 1.41 -0.12 20.40
N LEU A 148 1.15 0.60 19.32
CA LEU A 148 -0.15 0.75 18.69
C LEU A 148 -0.09 0.14 17.28
N LEU A 149 -0.99 -0.81 16.98
CA LEU A 149 -1.11 -1.43 15.68
C LEU A 149 -2.21 -0.75 14.87
N LYS A 150 -1.88 -0.16 13.73
CA LYS A 150 -2.86 0.22 12.71
C LYS A 150 -3.28 -1.03 11.95
N ARG A 151 -4.53 -1.46 12.12
CA ARG A 151 -5.01 -2.80 11.75
C ARG A 151 -5.46 -2.87 10.28
N GLU A 152 -4.53 -2.73 9.35
CA GLU A 152 -4.82 -2.87 7.91
C GLU A 152 -5.13 -4.34 7.48
N ASP A 153 -4.88 -5.30 8.34
CA ASP A 153 -5.35 -6.68 8.22
C ASP A 153 -6.88 -6.83 8.37
N LEU A 154 -7.56 -5.83 8.93
CA LEU A 154 -9.01 -5.79 9.07
C LEU A 154 -9.73 -5.08 7.89
N VAL A 155 -9.00 -4.57 6.93
CA VAL A 155 -9.58 -4.12 5.65
C VAL A 155 -10.19 -5.33 4.93
N HIS A 156 -11.35 -5.16 4.30
CA HIS A 156 -11.94 -6.19 3.45
C HIS A 156 -10.91 -6.69 2.43
N GLY A 157 -10.69 -7.98 2.39
CA GLY A 157 -9.61 -8.63 1.63
C GLY A 157 -8.35 -8.95 2.45
N GLY A 158 -8.25 -8.47 3.71
CA GLY A 158 -7.22 -8.89 4.67
C GLY A 158 -5.87 -8.18 4.57
N ALA A 159 -5.76 -7.11 3.76
CA ALA A 159 -4.53 -6.34 3.63
C ALA A 159 -4.78 -4.90 3.14
N HIS A 160 -3.79 -4.03 3.31
CA HIS A 160 -3.82 -2.62 2.90
C HIS A 160 -4.06 -2.40 1.39
N LYS A 161 -3.85 -3.41 0.55
CA LYS A 161 -3.91 -3.32 -0.92
C LYS A 161 -5.25 -2.80 -1.44
N GLY A 162 -6.36 -3.15 -0.77
CA GLY A 162 -7.70 -2.72 -1.15
C GLY A 162 -7.83 -1.20 -1.34
N ASN A 163 -7.13 -0.40 -0.55
CA ASN A 163 -7.22 1.06 -0.60
C ASN A 163 -6.86 1.62 -1.98
N GLN A 164 -5.65 1.32 -2.45
CA GLN A 164 -5.18 1.84 -3.73
C GLN A 164 -5.82 1.12 -4.93
N VAL A 165 -6.13 -0.17 -4.78
CA VAL A 165 -6.79 -0.94 -5.84
C VAL A 165 -8.18 -0.35 -6.11
N LEU A 166 -8.93 -0.01 -5.06
CA LEU A 166 -10.22 0.64 -5.19
C LEU A 166 -10.12 1.97 -5.94
N GLY A 167 -9.17 2.83 -5.54
CA GLY A 167 -8.96 4.12 -6.18
C GLY A 167 -8.56 4.00 -7.65
N GLN A 168 -7.60 3.14 -7.98
CA GLN A 168 -7.16 2.94 -9.37
C GLN A 168 -8.24 2.31 -10.24
N ALA A 169 -8.98 1.30 -9.75
CA ALA A 169 -10.02 0.65 -10.53
C ALA A 169 -11.22 1.58 -10.78
N LEU A 170 -11.61 2.37 -9.77
CA LEU A 170 -12.65 3.39 -9.93
C LEU A 170 -12.25 4.45 -10.95
N LEU A 171 -11.00 4.93 -10.88
CA LEU A 171 -10.44 5.86 -11.87
C LEU A 171 -10.46 5.26 -13.28
N ALA A 172 -9.98 4.02 -13.43
CA ALA A 172 -10.00 3.32 -14.71
C ALA A 172 -11.41 3.19 -15.29
N LYS A 173 -12.40 2.86 -14.46
CA LYS A 173 -13.82 2.81 -14.86
C LYS A 173 -14.31 4.15 -15.37
N ARG A 174 -13.98 5.26 -14.69
CA ARG A 174 -14.33 6.63 -15.13
C ARG A 174 -13.62 7.04 -16.41
N MET A 175 -12.42 6.51 -16.66
CA MET A 175 -11.72 6.65 -17.94
C MET A 175 -12.33 5.82 -19.07
N GLY A 176 -13.40 5.06 -18.81
CA GLY A 176 -14.04 4.17 -19.78
C GLY A 176 -13.29 2.87 -20.06
N LYS A 177 -12.32 2.49 -19.21
CA LYS A 177 -11.65 1.20 -19.32
C LYS A 177 -12.60 0.08 -18.88
N THR A 178 -12.62 -1.01 -19.61
CA THR A 178 -13.50 -2.16 -19.35
C THR A 178 -12.76 -3.34 -18.75
N ARG A 179 -11.42 -3.32 -18.80
CA ARG A 179 -10.56 -4.42 -18.35
C ARG A 179 -9.41 -3.92 -17.48
N ILE A 180 -9.17 -4.61 -16.40
CA ILE A 180 -8.01 -4.42 -15.52
C ILE A 180 -7.00 -5.53 -15.75
N ILE A 181 -5.74 -5.13 -15.85
CA ILE A 181 -4.57 -6.01 -15.88
C ILE A 181 -3.79 -5.77 -14.59
N ALA A 182 -3.38 -6.83 -13.90
CA ALA A 182 -2.53 -6.72 -12.73
C ALA A 182 -1.49 -7.83 -12.71
N GLU A 183 -0.42 -7.61 -11.96
CA GLU A 183 0.55 -8.62 -11.56
C GLU A 183 0.38 -8.99 -10.09
N THR A 184 0.84 -10.17 -9.69
CA THR A 184 0.92 -10.53 -8.28
C THR A 184 2.00 -11.58 -8.03
N GLY A 185 2.66 -11.51 -6.87
CA GLY A 185 3.57 -12.54 -6.37
C GLY A 185 2.94 -13.32 -5.23
N ALA A 186 2.90 -12.76 -4.02
CA ALA A 186 2.27 -13.39 -2.85
C ALA A 186 0.72 -13.51 -2.94
N GLY A 187 0.09 -12.95 -3.97
CA GLY A 187 -1.35 -13.07 -4.21
C GLY A 187 -2.22 -11.97 -3.61
N GLN A 188 -1.74 -11.20 -2.66
CA GLN A 188 -2.56 -10.17 -1.98
C GLN A 188 -3.03 -9.05 -2.91
N HIS A 189 -2.16 -8.58 -3.80
CA HIS A 189 -2.53 -7.57 -4.78
C HIS A 189 -3.54 -8.13 -5.80
N GLY A 190 -3.30 -9.33 -6.31
CA GLY A 190 -4.22 -10.02 -7.21
C GLY A 190 -5.60 -10.23 -6.58
N THR A 191 -5.65 -10.72 -5.35
CA THR A 191 -6.92 -10.93 -4.62
C THR A 191 -7.69 -9.62 -4.44
N ALA A 192 -7.01 -8.53 -4.03
CA ALA A 192 -7.64 -7.22 -3.90
C ALA A 192 -8.15 -6.70 -5.26
N THR A 193 -7.37 -6.91 -6.34
CA THR A 193 -7.77 -6.50 -7.69
C THR A 193 -8.99 -7.28 -8.18
N ALA A 194 -9.00 -8.61 -8.02
CA ALA A 194 -10.14 -9.45 -8.38
C ALA A 194 -11.41 -9.02 -7.63
N MET A 195 -11.28 -8.79 -6.32
CA MET A 195 -12.37 -8.33 -5.44
C MET A 195 -12.99 -7.02 -5.92
N VAL A 196 -12.17 -6.02 -6.22
CA VAL A 196 -12.65 -4.71 -6.66
C VAL A 196 -13.18 -4.76 -8.10
N CYS A 197 -12.58 -5.55 -8.99
CA CYS A 197 -13.10 -5.75 -10.34
C CYS A 197 -14.48 -6.39 -10.32
N ALA A 198 -14.71 -7.40 -9.46
CA ALA A 198 -16.02 -8.00 -9.27
C ALA A 198 -17.05 -6.98 -8.77
N LEU A 199 -16.68 -6.11 -7.81
CA LEU A 199 -17.53 -5.02 -7.33
C LEU A 199 -17.92 -4.05 -8.43
N LEU A 200 -16.95 -3.62 -9.26
CA LEU A 200 -17.15 -2.58 -10.25
C LEU A 200 -17.64 -3.09 -11.63
N GLY A 201 -17.75 -4.41 -11.80
CA GLY A 201 -18.16 -5.04 -13.06
C GLY A 201 -17.10 -4.91 -14.16
N LEU A 202 -15.80 -4.98 -13.81
CA LEU A 202 -14.68 -4.89 -14.74
C LEU A 202 -14.10 -6.28 -15.01
N GLU A 203 -13.70 -6.53 -16.26
CA GLU A 203 -12.90 -7.72 -16.57
C GLU A 203 -11.55 -7.66 -15.86
N CYS A 204 -11.08 -8.80 -15.33
CA CYS A 204 -9.86 -8.88 -14.56
C CYS A 204 -8.94 -9.97 -15.08
N THR A 205 -7.71 -9.59 -15.47
CA THR A 205 -6.64 -10.53 -15.83
C THR A 205 -5.45 -10.31 -14.90
N ILE A 206 -5.02 -11.37 -14.23
CA ILE A 206 -3.93 -11.32 -13.25
C ILE A 206 -2.80 -12.23 -13.71
N TYR A 207 -1.63 -11.65 -13.93
CA TYR A 207 -0.40 -12.37 -14.23
C TYR A 207 0.30 -12.76 -12.94
N MET A 208 0.69 -14.02 -12.82
CA MET A 208 1.37 -14.56 -11.65
C MET A 208 2.43 -15.55 -12.06
N GLY A 209 3.61 -15.48 -11.47
CA GLY A 209 4.67 -16.43 -11.76
C GLY A 209 4.23 -17.87 -11.49
N ALA A 210 4.55 -18.81 -12.37
CA ALA A 210 4.11 -20.20 -12.25
C ALA A 210 4.53 -20.84 -10.92
N THR A 211 5.70 -20.47 -10.40
CA THR A 211 6.18 -20.90 -9.08
C THR A 211 5.30 -20.36 -7.96
N ASP A 212 4.88 -19.09 -8.07
CA ASP A 212 4.05 -18.43 -7.08
C ASP A 212 2.60 -18.93 -7.12
N VAL A 213 2.08 -19.28 -8.31
CA VAL A 213 0.75 -19.92 -8.48
C VAL A 213 0.63 -21.18 -7.61
N VAL A 214 1.67 -22.03 -7.62
CA VAL A 214 1.68 -23.26 -6.81
C VAL A 214 1.79 -22.95 -5.31
N ARG A 215 2.68 -22.02 -4.95
CA ARG A 215 2.90 -21.65 -3.53
C ARG A 215 1.69 -20.98 -2.90
N GLN A 216 0.95 -20.20 -3.68
CA GLN A 216 -0.14 -19.34 -3.24
C GLN A 216 -1.51 -19.84 -3.78
N ALA A 217 -1.67 -21.14 -3.97
CA ALA A 217 -2.88 -21.73 -4.52
C ALA A 217 -4.19 -21.23 -3.86
N PRO A 218 -4.29 -21.06 -2.52
CA PRO A 218 -5.49 -20.50 -1.90
C PRO A 218 -5.83 -19.07 -2.35
N ASN A 219 -4.84 -18.25 -2.68
CA ASN A 219 -5.09 -16.92 -3.22
C ASN A 219 -5.51 -17.00 -4.70
N VAL A 220 -4.96 -17.93 -5.48
CA VAL A 220 -5.39 -18.19 -6.86
C VAL A 220 -6.87 -18.60 -6.89
N GLU A 221 -7.28 -19.55 -6.06
CA GLU A 221 -8.67 -19.97 -5.94
C GLU A 221 -9.61 -18.82 -5.58
N ARG A 222 -9.18 -17.92 -4.68
CA ARG A 222 -9.96 -16.71 -4.33
C ARG A 222 -10.12 -15.76 -5.53
N MET A 223 -9.04 -15.52 -6.29
CA MET A 223 -9.08 -14.68 -7.47
C MET A 223 -10.04 -15.24 -8.53
N GLU A 224 -9.97 -16.54 -8.81
CA GLU A 224 -10.83 -17.23 -9.77
C GLU A 224 -12.28 -17.26 -9.31
N LEU A 225 -12.54 -17.49 -8.02
CA LEU A 225 -13.88 -17.44 -7.44
C LEU A 225 -14.55 -16.06 -7.62
N MET A 226 -13.77 -14.99 -7.59
CA MET A 226 -14.22 -13.62 -7.85
C MET A 226 -14.29 -13.26 -9.36
N GLY A 227 -14.05 -14.23 -10.24
CA GLY A 227 -14.19 -14.09 -11.68
C GLY A 227 -12.95 -13.55 -12.40
N ALA A 228 -11.82 -13.43 -11.73
CA ALA A 228 -10.57 -13.03 -12.39
C ALA A 228 -9.95 -14.19 -13.17
N LYS A 229 -9.34 -13.89 -14.30
CA LYS A 229 -8.51 -14.84 -15.05
C LYS A 229 -7.07 -14.77 -14.53
N VAL A 230 -6.61 -15.81 -13.87
CA VAL A 230 -5.21 -15.94 -13.45
C VAL A 230 -4.39 -16.58 -14.58
N VAL A 231 -3.31 -15.92 -14.99
CA VAL A 231 -2.43 -16.38 -16.08
C VAL A 231 -1.07 -16.74 -15.49
N PRO A 232 -0.72 -18.04 -15.41
CA PRO A 232 0.59 -18.47 -14.96
C PRO A 232 1.67 -18.06 -15.95
N VAL A 233 2.72 -17.40 -15.48
CA VAL A 233 3.87 -16.99 -16.28
C VAL A 233 5.02 -17.95 -16.03
N THR A 234 5.41 -18.68 -17.10
CA THR A 234 6.49 -19.67 -17.06
C THR A 234 7.82 -19.14 -17.58
N ALA A 235 7.82 -17.93 -18.17
CA ALA A 235 9.03 -17.28 -18.67
C ALA A 235 10.00 -16.93 -17.52
N GLY A 236 11.28 -16.88 -17.80
CA GLY A 236 12.32 -16.50 -16.84
C GLY A 236 12.39 -17.43 -15.63
N SER A 237 12.33 -16.86 -14.44
CA SER A 237 12.31 -17.59 -13.17
C SER A 237 10.90 -18.01 -12.73
N GLY A 238 9.86 -17.59 -13.47
CA GLY A 238 8.45 -17.84 -13.11
C GLY A 238 8.04 -17.14 -11.81
N THR A 239 8.55 -15.93 -11.57
CA THR A 239 8.31 -15.14 -10.36
C THR A 239 7.65 -13.80 -10.68
N LEU A 240 7.45 -12.95 -9.66
CA LEU A 240 6.81 -11.64 -9.77
C LEU A 240 7.39 -10.77 -10.89
N LYS A 241 8.71 -10.73 -11.07
CA LYS A 241 9.35 -9.93 -12.14
C LYS A 241 8.85 -10.33 -13.53
N ASP A 242 8.72 -11.63 -13.76
CA ASP A 242 8.26 -12.16 -15.07
C ASP A 242 6.77 -11.86 -15.26
N ALA A 243 5.98 -11.91 -14.17
CA ALA A 243 4.56 -11.51 -14.18
C ALA A 243 4.39 -10.02 -14.52
N VAL A 244 5.22 -9.12 -13.96
CA VAL A 244 5.25 -7.69 -14.31
C VAL A 244 5.50 -7.51 -15.81
N ASN A 245 6.50 -8.22 -16.36
CA ASN A 245 6.84 -8.11 -17.78
C ASN A 245 5.68 -8.53 -18.69
N GLU A 246 4.97 -9.61 -18.35
CA GLU A 246 3.81 -10.06 -19.16
C GLU A 246 2.62 -9.10 -19.01
N ALA A 247 2.36 -8.60 -17.81
CA ALA A 247 1.32 -7.59 -17.59
C ALA A 247 1.58 -6.31 -18.42
N LEU A 248 2.84 -5.84 -18.45
CA LEU A 248 3.22 -4.68 -19.26
C LEU A 248 3.09 -4.94 -20.77
N ARG A 249 3.42 -6.15 -21.25
CA ARG A 249 3.24 -6.52 -22.67
C ARG A 249 1.77 -6.51 -23.07
N ASP A 250 0.91 -7.12 -22.25
CA ASP A 250 -0.54 -7.12 -22.47
C ASP A 250 -1.08 -5.69 -22.48
N TRP A 251 -0.69 -4.89 -21.47
CA TRP A 251 -1.14 -3.50 -21.39
C TRP A 251 -0.68 -2.68 -22.59
N THR A 252 0.57 -2.84 -23.03
CA THR A 252 1.08 -2.16 -24.22
C THR A 252 0.24 -2.44 -25.46
N ALA A 253 -0.27 -3.67 -25.60
CA ALA A 253 -1.12 -4.06 -26.72
C ALA A 253 -2.58 -3.62 -26.59
N THR A 254 -3.07 -3.31 -25.37
CA THR A 254 -4.50 -3.16 -25.08
C THR A 254 -4.85 -1.89 -24.30
N PHE A 255 -3.92 -0.96 -24.09
CA PHE A 255 -4.10 0.21 -23.21
C PHE A 255 -5.31 1.09 -23.59
N ALA A 256 -5.79 1.01 -24.82
CA ALA A 256 -6.99 1.75 -25.25
C ALA A 256 -8.23 1.35 -24.41
N THR A 257 -8.39 0.07 -24.08
CA THR A 257 -9.55 -0.48 -23.37
C THR A 257 -9.21 -1.03 -21.99
N SER A 258 -7.93 -1.20 -21.68
CA SER A 258 -7.45 -1.76 -20.40
C SER A 258 -6.65 -0.74 -19.59
N HIS A 259 -6.60 -0.98 -18.27
CA HIS A 259 -5.75 -0.27 -17.34
C HIS A 259 -4.83 -1.27 -16.64
N TYR A 260 -3.54 -0.96 -16.58
CA TYR A 260 -2.58 -1.69 -15.76
C TYR A 260 -2.63 -1.17 -14.34
N LEU A 261 -3.18 -1.97 -13.43
CA LEU A 261 -3.33 -1.64 -12.02
C LEU A 261 -2.10 -2.09 -11.27
N LEU A 262 -1.10 -1.21 -11.18
CA LEU A 262 0.18 -1.51 -10.54
C LEU A 262 0.04 -1.66 -9.03
N GLY A 263 0.61 -2.72 -8.47
CA GLY A 263 0.41 -3.12 -7.07
C GLY A 263 1.36 -2.46 -6.05
N THR A 264 2.28 -1.60 -6.47
CA THR A 264 3.32 -1.06 -5.62
C THR A 264 3.56 0.44 -5.85
N ALA A 265 4.30 1.09 -4.94
CA ALA A 265 4.69 2.50 -5.05
C ALA A 265 5.96 2.70 -5.91
N ALA A 266 6.22 1.79 -6.82
CA ALA A 266 7.30 1.85 -7.81
C ALA A 266 6.73 2.01 -9.21
N GLY A 267 7.61 1.95 -10.22
CA GLY A 267 7.21 2.02 -11.62
C GLY A 267 7.17 3.44 -12.17
N PRO A 268 6.67 3.62 -13.40
CA PRO A 268 6.70 4.89 -14.08
C PRO A 268 5.72 5.88 -13.46
N HIS A 269 6.06 7.17 -13.55
CA HIS A 269 5.08 8.23 -13.28
C HIS A 269 3.80 8.03 -14.14
N PRO A 270 2.55 8.22 -13.60
CA PRO A 270 2.20 8.79 -12.29
C PRO A 270 1.97 7.77 -11.16
N PHE A 271 2.24 6.47 -11.36
CA PHE A 271 1.90 5.43 -10.39
C PHE A 271 2.40 5.68 -8.96
N PRO A 272 3.65 6.11 -8.70
CA PRO A 272 4.09 6.32 -7.32
C PRO A 272 3.23 7.35 -6.56
N THR A 273 2.88 8.46 -7.23
CA THR A 273 2.02 9.49 -6.65
C THR A 273 0.60 8.99 -6.42
N MET A 274 0.01 8.31 -7.40
CA MET A 274 -1.34 7.73 -7.28
C MET A 274 -1.43 6.72 -6.16
N VAL A 275 -0.48 5.80 -6.08
CA VAL A 275 -0.43 4.77 -5.03
C VAL A 275 -0.30 5.41 -3.65
N ARG A 276 0.55 6.44 -3.51
CA ARG A 276 0.65 7.22 -2.28
C ARG A 276 -0.69 7.82 -1.89
N GLU A 277 -1.33 8.54 -2.78
CA GLU A 277 -2.57 9.26 -2.47
C GLU A 277 -3.73 8.32 -2.11
N PHE A 278 -3.90 7.21 -2.83
CA PHE A 278 -4.94 6.24 -2.50
C PHE A 278 -4.66 5.45 -1.23
N HIS A 279 -3.40 5.26 -0.85
CA HIS A 279 -3.04 4.65 0.43
C HIS A 279 -2.99 5.64 1.59
N ARG A 280 -2.95 6.95 1.34
CA ARG A 280 -2.80 7.99 2.36
C ARG A 280 -3.90 7.97 3.43
N ILE A 281 -5.08 7.43 3.12
CA ILE A 281 -6.14 7.21 4.12
C ILE A 281 -5.62 6.44 5.36
N ILE A 282 -4.62 5.58 5.23
CA ILE A 282 -4.00 4.84 6.33
C ILE A 282 -3.37 5.81 7.34
N SER A 283 -2.53 6.72 6.87
CA SER A 283 -1.87 7.73 7.73
C SER A 283 -2.85 8.79 8.22
N THR A 284 -3.80 9.21 7.40
CA THR A 284 -4.85 10.16 7.80
C THR A 284 -5.63 9.64 9.01
N GLU A 285 -6.09 8.39 8.94
CA GLU A 285 -6.77 7.74 10.07
C GLU A 285 -5.83 7.52 11.27
N ALA A 286 -4.63 6.99 11.03
CA ALA A 286 -3.67 6.70 12.08
C ALA A 286 -3.31 7.96 12.87
N ARG A 287 -3.09 9.08 12.17
CA ARG A 287 -2.80 10.39 12.78
C ARG A 287 -3.97 10.87 13.64
N ALA A 288 -5.19 10.88 13.11
CA ALA A 288 -6.37 11.30 13.84
C ALA A 288 -6.64 10.41 15.06
N GLN A 289 -6.55 9.09 14.88
CA GLN A 289 -6.79 8.11 15.95
C GLN A 289 -5.74 8.17 17.07
N THR A 290 -4.46 8.41 16.73
CA THR A 290 -3.42 8.57 17.74
C THR A 290 -3.56 9.89 18.51
N LEU A 291 -3.87 10.99 17.83
CA LEU A 291 -4.17 12.27 18.49
C LEU A 291 -5.35 12.15 19.45
N ALA A 292 -6.46 11.51 19.02
CA ALA A 292 -7.63 11.30 19.88
C ALA A 292 -7.31 10.41 21.08
N ARG A 293 -6.46 9.39 20.91
CA ARG A 293 -6.14 8.42 21.96
C ARG A 293 -5.06 8.86 22.93
N LEU A 294 -4.02 9.54 22.43
CA LEU A 294 -2.83 9.90 23.20
C LEU A 294 -2.79 11.38 23.59
N GLY A 295 -3.59 12.24 22.97
CA GLY A 295 -3.50 13.69 23.07
C GLY A 295 -2.28 14.28 22.32
N ARG A 296 -1.48 13.44 21.64
CA ARG A 296 -0.30 13.82 20.88
C ARG A 296 -0.03 12.83 19.74
N LEU A 297 0.88 13.19 18.85
CA LEU A 297 1.39 12.26 17.83
C LEU A 297 2.25 11.17 18.47
N PRO A 298 2.46 10.02 17.79
CA PRO A 298 3.40 9.00 18.21
C PRO A 298 4.83 9.53 18.11
N ASP A 299 5.74 9.00 18.90
CA ASP A 299 7.18 9.34 18.80
C ASP A 299 7.81 8.70 17.56
N ALA A 300 7.27 7.56 17.14
CA ALA A 300 7.71 6.86 15.95
C ALA A 300 6.58 6.15 15.20
N VAL A 301 6.74 6.05 13.90
CA VAL A 301 5.89 5.26 13.00
C VAL A 301 6.76 4.24 12.29
N VAL A 302 6.38 2.97 12.38
CA VAL A 302 7.13 1.85 11.81
C VAL A 302 6.28 1.15 10.76
N ALA A 303 6.85 0.88 9.60
CA ALA A 303 6.17 0.14 8.53
C ALA A 303 7.13 -0.79 7.81
N CYS A 304 6.65 -1.98 7.44
CA CYS A 304 7.40 -2.89 6.59
C CYS A 304 7.49 -2.35 5.15
N VAL A 305 8.62 -2.57 4.52
CA VAL A 305 8.92 -2.16 3.15
C VAL A 305 9.21 -3.40 2.30
N GLY A 306 8.26 -3.73 1.42
CA GLY A 306 8.50 -4.62 0.28
C GLY A 306 8.56 -3.76 -0.97
N GLY A 307 7.47 -3.71 -1.76
CA GLY A 307 7.35 -2.74 -2.87
C GLY A 307 7.06 -1.29 -2.43
N GLY A 308 7.02 -1.00 -1.12
CA GLY A 308 6.88 0.35 -0.56
C GLY A 308 5.45 0.86 -0.38
N SER A 309 4.42 0.19 -0.91
CA SER A 309 3.03 0.71 -0.87
C SER A 309 2.47 0.81 0.55
N ASN A 310 2.79 -0.13 1.44
CA ASN A 310 2.41 -0.07 2.84
C ASN A 310 3.06 1.12 3.56
N ALA A 311 4.38 1.25 3.42
CA ALA A 311 5.14 2.30 4.09
C ALA A 311 4.74 3.70 3.61
N ILE A 312 4.61 3.92 2.30
CA ILE A 312 4.24 5.24 1.77
C ILE A 312 2.84 5.65 2.22
N GLY A 313 1.89 4.70 2.31
CA GLY A 313 0.56 4.97 2.84
C GLY A 313 0.57 5.31 4.32
N MET A 314 1.41 4.62 5.11
CA MET A 314 1.51 4.83 6.55
C MET A 314 2.30 6.09 6.91
N PHE A 315 3.28 6.48 6.11
CA PHE A 315 4.14 7.64 6.41
C PHE A 315 3.61 8.96 5.86
N ALA A 316 2.75 8.94 4.85
CA ALA A 316 2.41 10.12 4.04
C ALA A 316 2.01 11.37 4.86
N ASP A 317 1.15 11.22 5.87
CA ASP A 317 0.72 12.35 6.70
C ASP A 317 1.61 12.60 7.94
N PHE A 318 2.75 11.88 8.06
CA PHE A 318 3.74 12.10 9.12
C PHE A 318 5.08 12.63 8.60
N ILE A 319 5.25 12.73 7.26
CA ILE A 319 6.53 13.14 6.65
C ILE A 319 6.95 14.55 7.10
N ASP A 320 5.99 15.46 7.25
CA ASP A 320 6.24 16.85 7.64
C ASP A 320 6.33 17.05 9.15
N ASP A 321 6.14 16.00 9.97
CA ASP A 321 6.23 16.06 11.43
C ASP A 321 7.65 15.74 11.91
N GLU A 322 8.52 16.73 12.01
CA GLU A 322 9.92 16.56 12.43
C GLU A 322 10.11 15.84 13.78
N ALA A 323 9.09 15.88 14.65
CA ALA A 323 9.11 15.22 15.95
C ALA A 323 8.71 13.73 15.88
N VAL A 324 8.32 13.22 14.71
CA VAL A 324 7.93 11.82 14.51
C VAL A 324 8.99 11.08 13.72
N ALA A 325 9.64 10.11 14.34
CA ALA A 325 10.61 9.28 13.65
C ALA A 325 9.91 8.26 12.72
N LEU A 326 10.37 8.12 11.48
CA LEU A 326 9.82 7.18 10.50
C LEU A 326 10.82 6.05 10.25
N TYR A 327 10.39 4.81 10.49
CA TYR A 327 11.21 3.62 10.31
C TYR A 327 10.60 2.69 9.26
N GLY A 328 11.25 2.62 8.09
CA GLY A 328 10.96 1.61 7.07
C GLY A 328 11.80 0.36 7.33
N VAL A 329 11.18 -0.81 7.42
CA VAL A 329 11.86 -2.07 7.73
C VAL A 329 11.79 -3.01 6.54
N GLU A 330 12.93 -3.33 5.96
CA GLU A 330 13.09 -4.26 4.84
C GLU A 330 13.42 -5.67 5.34
N PRO A 331 13.01 -6.74 4.61
CA PRO A 331 13.33 -8.10 5.01
C PRO A 331 14.82 -8.42 4.82
N ALA A 332 15.49 -8.77 5.91
CA ALA A 332 16.89 -9.15 5.90
C ALA A 332 17.14 -10.54 5.28
N GLY A 333 16.11 -11.39 5.17
CA GLY A 333 16.25 -12.75 4.64
C GLY A 333 17.28 -13.56 5.41
N GLU A 334 18.25 -14.14 4.69
CA GLU A 334 19.37 -14.90 5.26
C GLU A 334 20.55 -14.00 5.72
N GLY A 335 20.34 -12.67 5.71
CA GLY A 335 21.32 -11.66 6.12
C GLY A 335 21.68 -10.69 4.98
N LEU A 336 21.89 -9.41 5.34
CA LEU A 336 22.19 -8.35 4.37
C LEU A 336 23.52 -8.57 3.61
N ASN A 337 24.46 -9.30 4.19
CA ASN A 337 25.73 -9.66 3.60
C ASN A 337 25.65 -10.90 2.68
N THR A 338 24.45 -11.44 2.47
CA THR A 338 24.19 -12.53 1.50
C THR A 338 23.51 -11.96 0.25
N ASN A 339 23.34 -12.78 -0.79
CA ASN A 339 22.50 -12.41 -1.94
C ASN A 339 21.04 -12.86 -1.77
N HIS A 340 20.63 -13.22 -0.55
CA HIS A 340 19.33 -13.80 -0.22
C HIS A 340 18.57 -12.88 0.77
N HIS A 341 18.42 -11.60 0.43
CA HIS A 341 17.65 -10.62 1.18
C HIS A 341 16.69 -9.85 0.27
N GLY A 342 15.67 -9.21 0.86
CA GLY A 342 14.71 -8.35 0.17
C GLY A 342 14.87 -6.88 0.59
N ALA A 343 16.12 -6.40 0.77
CA ALA A 343 16.45 -5.06 1.24
C ALA A 343 17.09 -4.19 0.15
N PRO A 344 16.33 -3.85 -0.94
CA PRO A 344 16.89 -3.09 -2.05
C PRO A 344 17.20 -1.62 -1.74
N ILE A 345 16.59 -1.04 -0.71
CA ILE A 345 16.88 0.34 -0.32
C ILE A 345 18.23 0.41 0.42
N ASN A 346 18.51 -0.56 1.30
CA ASN A 346 19.76 -0.61 2.04
C ASN A 346 20.94 -1.12 1.22
N GLU A 347 20.73 -2.19 0.44
CA GLU A 347 21.81 -2.96 -0.21
C GLU A 347 21.66 -3.04 -1.74
N GLY A 348 20.60 -2.47 -2.29
CA GLY A 348 20.34 -2.47 -3.74
C GLY A 348 21.22 -1.50 -4.50
N LYS A 349 21.22 -1.67 -5.82
CA LYS A 349 21.89 -0.75 -6.74
C LYS A 349 20.85 0.13 -7.41
N VAL A 350 21.15 1.41 -7.56
CA VAL A 350 20.32 2.33 -8.35
C VAL A 350 20.29 1.87 -9.80
N GLY A 351 19.10 1.79 -10.37
CA GLY A 351 18.89 1.37 -11.75
C GLY A 351 17.45 1.53 -12.20
N VAL A 352 17.20 1.26 -13.48
CA VAL A 352 15.87 1.18 -14.06
C VAL A 352 15.40 -0.28 -13.99
N LEU A 353 14.17 -0.48 -13.51
CA LEU A 353 13.53 -1.81 -13.47
C LEU A 353 13.08 -2.24 -14.86
#